data_46fdab12692ddce69658cc346b97210c
#
_entry.id   46fdab12692ddce69658cc346b97210c
#
_cell.length_a   1.000
_cell.length_b   1.000
_cell.length_c   1.000
_cell.angle_alpha   90.00
_cell.angle_beta   90.00
_cell.angle_gamma   90.00
#
_symmetry.space_group_name_H-M   'P 1'
#
loop_
_entity.id
_entity.type
_entity.pdbx_description
1 polymer ?
#
loop_
_entity_poly.entity_id
_entity_poly.type
_entity_poly.pdbx_seq_one_letter_code
_entity_poly.pdbx_strand_id
1 'polypeptide(L)'
;MSGSRARPSLQGASKRRQHPSAKRRAPLGIVDYTFAKRALLRDFGSGLLSRFELCDAHPELLRAARYVGEPCSRPCPVCGKDELKLLAYVYGDDLKANNGRVWELDKALSLAADHRGARCYVVECCIGCSWNHLREAFVARSAG
;
A
#
# COMPACT_ATOMS: atom_id res chain seq x y z
N MET A 1 -11.06 0.28 -16.67
CA MET A 1 -10.93 0.02 -15.77
C MET A 1 -10.73 -0.01 -14.86
N SER A 2 -10.67 0.14 -15.33
CA SER A 2 -10.41 -0.09 -14.21
C SER A 2 -10.11 -0.10 -13.37
N GLY A 3 -10.01 0.15 -13.64
CA GLY A 3 -9.71 -0.02 -12.55
C GLY A 3 -9.54 -0.18 -11.97
N SER A 4 -9.65 0.15 -12.16
CA SER A 4 -9.51 -0.21 -11.25
C SER A 4 -9.32 -0.48 -10.64
N ARG A 5 -9.20 -0.29 -10.67
CA ARG A 5 -9.15 -0.61 -9.98
C ARG A 5 -9.08 -0.76 -8.94
N ALA A 6 -9.19 -0.61 -9.23
CA ALA A 6 -8.99 -0.97 -8.10
C ALA A 6 -8.92 -1.28 -7.44
N ARG A 7 -8.82 -1.15 -7.42
CA ARG A 7 -8.73 -1.54 -6.71
C ARG A 7 -9.08 -1.78 -5.85
N PRO A 8 -9.12 -1.79 -6.05
CA PRO A 8 -9.27 -2.20 -5.14
C PRO A 8 -9.35 -2.55 -4.55
N SER A 9 -9.45 -2.43 -4.92
CA SER A 9 -9.45 -3.08 -4.20
C SER A 9 -9.35 -3.67 -3.72
N LEU A 10 -9.18 -3.64 -3.77
CA LEU A 10 -9.16 -4.22 -3.44
C LEU A 10 -9.78 -4.38 -3.15
N GLN A 11 -10.09 -4.03 -3.61
CA GLN A 11 -10.51 -4.26 -3.42
C GLN A 11 -10.71 -4.21 -3.48
N GLY A 12 -10.55 -3.91 -4.17
CA GLY A 12 -10.62 -3.97 -4.18
C GLY A 12 -10.40 -4.13 -4.50
N ALA A 13 -10.57 -4.01 -4.99
CA ALA A 13 -10.28 -4.29 -4.96
C ALA A 13 -10.40 -4.72 -5.17
N SER A 14 -10.44 -4.72 -5.66
CA SER A 14 -10.33 -5.19 -5.76
C SER A 14 -10.63 -5.79 -6.04
N LYS A 15 -10.96 -5.88 -6.39
CA LYS A 15 -11.06 -6.51 -6.84
C LYS A 15 -10.59 -6.97 -7.23
N ARG A 16 -10.62 -6.87 -7.09
CA ARG A 16 -9.83 -7.10 -7.63
C ARG A 16 -9.29 -8.05 -7.93
N ARG A 17 -9.23 -8.00 -8.09
CA ARG A 17 -8.40 -8.86 -8.85
C ARG A 17 -7.36 -9.54 -8.01
N GLN A 18 -7.22 -10.81 -8.20
CA GLN A 18 -6.29 -11.60 -7.43
C GLN A 18 -5.06 -11.88 -8.27
N HIS A 19 -3.94 -12.04 -7.60
CA HIS A 19 -2.67 -12.34 -8.24
C HIS A 19 -2.50 -13.84 -8.34
N PRO A 20 -2.49 -14.40 -9.55
CA PRO A 20 -2.38 -15.85 -9.68
C PRO A 20 -1.15 -16.43 -9.01
N SER A 21 -0.03 -15.71 -9.08
CA SER A 21 1.19 -16.21 -8.45
C SER A 21 1.06 -16.30 -6.94
N ALA A 22 0.41 -15.32 -6.32
CA ALA A 22 0.22 -15.33 -4.87
C ALA A 22 -0.66 -16.49 -4.43
N LYS A 23 -1.65 -16.86 -5.24
CA LYS A 23 -2.54 -17.97 -4.91
C LYS A 23 -1.83 -19.30 -4.86
N ARG A 24 -0.79 -19.47 -5.67
CA ARG A 24 -0.08 -20.75 -5.78
C ARG A 24 1.03 -20.92 -4.76
N ARG A 25 1.25 -19.91 -3.96
CA ARG A 25 2.35 -19.91 -3.00
C ARG A 25 1.82 -20.00 -1.59
N ALA A 26 2.72 -19.90 -0.63
CA ALA A 26 2.34 -19.95 0.78
C ALA A 26 1.28 -18.88 1.07
N PRO A 27 0.29 -19.21 1.88
CA PRO A 27 -0.74 -18.23 2.23
C PRO A 27 -0.13 -17.03 2.92
N LEU A 28 -0.74 -15.87 2.70
CA LEU A 28 -0.35 -14.63 3.34
C LEU A 28 -1.31 -14.30 4.48
N GLY A 29 -0.74 -13.93 5.62
CA GLY A 29 -1.52 -13.32 6.68
C GLY A 29 -1.72 -11.86 6.33
N ILE A 30 -2.89 -11.31 6.61
CA ILE A 30 -3.24 -9.94 6.24
C ILE A 30 -3.59 -9.15 7.48
N VAL A 31 -3.01 -7.94 7.60
CA VAL A 31 -3.40 -6.96 8.60
C VAL A 31 -3.95 -5.75 7.84
N ASP A 32 -5.13 -5.31 8.22
CA ASP A 32 -5.83 -4.21 7.57
C ASP A 32 -5.82 -3.00 8.50
N TYR A 33 -5.39 -1.86 8.00
CA TYR A 33 -5.27 -0.63 8.79
C TYR A 33 -6.40 0.37 8.53
N THR A 34 -7.54 -0.11 8.02
CA THR A 34 -8.67 0.76 7.68
C THR A 34 -9.19 1.55 8.88
N PHE A 35 -9.28 0.90 10.05
CA PHE A 35 -9.77 1.61 11.23
C PHE A 35 -8.82 2.71 11.68
N ALA A 36 -7.53 2.45 11.63
CA ALA A 36 -6.54 3.47 11.99
C ALA A 36 -6.63 4.66 11.05
N LYS A 37 -6.80 4.40 9.76
CA LYS A 37 -6.96 5.45 8.76
C LYS A 37 -8.22 6.27 9.02
N ARG A 38 -9.34 5.61 9.30
CA ARG A 38 -10.60 6.30 9.58
C ARG A 38 -10.49 7.18 10.81
N ALA A 39 -9.77 6.73 11.83
CA ALA A 39 -9.58 7.52 13.03
C ALA A 39 -8.80 8.80 12.74
N LEU A 40 -7.71 8.69 11.97
CA LEU A 40 -6.94 9.86 11.56
C LEU A 40 -7.78 10.85 10.75
N LEU A 41 -8.54 10.35 9.81
CA LEU A 41 -9.36 11.21 8.95
C LEU A 41 -10.50 11.87 9.72
N ARG A 42 -11.04 11.19 10.71
CA ARG A 42 -12.05 11.76 11.59
C ARG A 42 -11.45 12.92 12.40
N ASP A 43 -10.25 12.71 12.94
CA ASP A 43 -9.58 13.74 13.72
C ASP A 43 -9.20 14.95 12.86
N PHE A 44 -8.82 14.68 11.61
CA PHE A 44 -8.56 15.75 10.66
C PHE A 44 -9.85 16.53 10.37
N GLY A 45 -10.95 15.83 10.12
CA GLY A 45 -12.23 16.47 9.82
C GLY A 45 -12.78 17.30 10.97
N SER A 46 -12.45 16.93 12.22
CA SER A 46 -12.90 17.66 13.39
C SER A 46 -11.92 18.74 13.84
N GLY A 47 -10.81 18.89 13.15
CA GLY A 47 -9.84 19.93 13.48
C GLY A 47 -8.81 19.55 14.53
N LEU A 48 -8.82 18.29 15.00
CA LEU A 48 -7.83 17.83 15.99
C LEU A 48 -6.46 17.62 15.37
N LEU A 49 -6.41 17.30 14.07
CA LEU A 49 -5.16 17.14 13.35
C LEU A 49 -5.12 18.12 12.19
N SER A 50 -3.94 18.69 11.97
CA SER A 50 -3.74 19.60 10.85
C SER A 50 -3.33 18.82 9.60
N ARG A 51 -3.49 19.51 8.46
CA ARG A 51 -3.04 18.96 7.19
C ARG A 51 -1.53 18.69 7.20
N PHE A 52 -0.76 19.54 7.88
CA PHE A 52 0.70 19.36 7.98
C PHE A 52 1.07 18.07 8.72
N GLU A 53 0.27 17.69 9.69
CA GLU A 53 0.54 16.47 10.45
C GLU A 53 0.23 15.21 9.65
N LEU A 54 -0.70 15.30 8.72
CA LEU A 54 -1.08 14.15 7.88
C LEU A 54 -0.31 14.08 6.57
N CYS A 55 0.09 15.22 6.03
CA CYS A 55 0.69 15.30 4.71
C CYS A 55 2.20 15.43 4.83
N ASP A 56 2.82 14.38 5.33
CA ASP A 56 4.22 14.36 5.72
C ASP A 56 5.05 13.32 5.00
N ALA A 57 4.62 12.89 3.81
CA ALA A 57 5.36 11.86 3.06
C ALA A 57 6.81 12.30 2.81
N HIS A 58 7.73 11.39 3.09
CA HIS A 58 9.13 11.61 2.81
C HIS A 58 9.34 11.83 1.31
N PRO A 59 10.27 12.71 0.90
CA PRO A 59 10.53 12.94 -0.52
C PRO A 59 10.83 11.68 -1.33
N GLU A 60 11.48 10.69 -0.72
CA GLU A 60 11.76 9.44 -1.42
C GLU A 60 10.50 8.61 -1.64
N LEU A 61 9.57 8.66 -0.71
CA LEU A 61 8.29 8.00 -0.91
C LEU A 61 7.50 8.67 -2.04
N LEU A 62 7.52 9.99 -2.08
CA LEU A 62 6.87 10.74 -3.16
C LEU A 62 7.47 10.40 -4.51
N ARG A 63 8.79 10.31 -4.58
CA ARG A 63 9.48 9.93 -5.81
C ARG A 63 9.08 8.52 -6.25
N ALA A 64 9.09 7.58 -5.31
CA ALA A 64 8.70 6.21 -5.61
C ALA A 64 7.25 6.14 -6.08
N ALA A 65 6.38 6.90 -5.44
CA ALA A 65 4.96 6.91 -5.81
C ALA A 65 4.77 7.39 -7.26
N ARG A 66 5.57 8.34 -7.69
CA ARG A 66 5.50 8.82 -9.07
C ARG A 66 5.96 7.77 -10.08
N TYR A 67 7.01 7.02 -9.75
CA TYR A 67 7.63 6.13 -10.72
C TYR A 67 7.08 4.71 -10.68
N VAL A 68 6.74 4.18 -9.52
CA VAL A 68 6.29 2.80 -9.41
C VAL A 68 4.88 2.67 -8.82
N GLY A 69 4.30 3.76 -8.32
CA GLY A 69 2.97 3.71 -7.75
C GLY A 69 1.91 3.50 -8.82
N GLU A 70 0.94 2.64 -8.51
CA GLU A 70 -0.19 2.51 -9.41
C GLU A 70 -1.32 3.44 -8.97
N PRO A 71 -2.06 4.01 -9.91
CA PRO A 71 -3.16 4.90 -9.55
C PRO A 71 -4.20 4.20 -8.70
N CYS A 72 -4.66 4.87 -7.67
CA CYS A 72 -5.74 4.39 -6.85
C CYS A 72 -7.07 4.80 -7.49
N SER A 73 -8.07 3.95 -7.40
CA SER A 73 -9.39 4.25 -7.98
C SER A 73 -10.13 5.34 -7.20
N ARG A 74 -9.67 5.67 -6.01
CA ARG A 74 -10.30 6.67 -5.16
C ARG A 74 -9.45 7.92 -5.09
N PRO A 75 -10.08 9.09 -4.93
CA PRO A 75 -9.31 10.32 -4.73
C PRO A 75 -8.65 10.33 -3.36
N CYS A 76 -7.67 11.22 -3.19
CA CYS A 76 -7.01 11.39 -1.91
C CYS A 76 -8.03 11.83 -0.85
N PRO A 77 -8.05 11.17 0.30
CA PRO A 77 -9.03 11.51 1.34
C PRO A 77 -8.78 12.86 2.02
N VAL A 78 -7.61 13.45 1.81
CA VAL A 78 -7.26 14.73 2.42
C VAL A 78 -7.45 15.88 1.43
N CYS A 79 -6.89 15.80 0.23
CA CYS A 79 -6.96 16.90 -0.73
C CYS A 79 -8.01 16.70 -1.82
N GLY A 80 -8.57 15.52 -1.97
CA GLY A 80 -9.62 15.22 -2.94
C GLY A 80 -9.17 15.08 -4.38
N LYS A 81 -7.87 15.18 -4.67
CA LYS A 81 -7.37 15.06 -6.03
C LYS A 81 -7.13 13.62 -6.41
N ASP A 82 -7.09 13.37 -7.72
CA ASP A 82 -6.86 12.03 -8.25
C ASP A 82 -5.37 11.76 -8.41
N GLU A 83 -4.63 11.93 -7.31
CA GLU A 83 -3.18 11.73 -7.32
C GLU A 83 -2.74 10.72 -6.27
N LEU A 84 -3.66 9.91 -5.78
CA LEU A 84 -3.36 8.88 -4.80
C LEU A 84 -2.78 7.66 -5.52
N LYS A 85 -1.64 7.18 -5.03
CA LYS A 85 -0.93 6.04 -5.59
C LYS A 85 -0.79 4.94 -4.56
N LEU A 86 -0.73 3.70 -5.04
CA LEU A 86 -0.44 2.55 -4.20
C LEU A 86 0.92 1.98 -4.57
N LEU A 87 1.70 1.65 -3.58
CA LEU A 87 2.99 1.01 -3.76
C LEU A 87 3.29 0.19 -2.50
N ALA A 88 4.37 -0.58 -2.53
CA ALA A 88 4.62 -1.48 -1.41
C ALA A 88 6.10 -1.61 -1.11
N TYR A 89 6.41 -1.80 0.17
CA TYR A 89 7.74 -2.13 0.66
C TYR A 89 7.78 -3.60 1.01
N VAL A 90 8.87 -4.27 0.69
CA VAL A 90 9.04 -5.69 1.03
C VAL A 90 10.27 -5.84 1.90
N TYR A 91 10.11 -6.56 3.02
CA TYR A 91 11.18 -6.85 3.96
C TYR A 91 11.30 -8.36 4.12
N GLY A 92 12.52 -8.84 4.20
CA GLY A 92 12.77 -10.26 4.40
C GLY A 92 14.27 -10.51 4.49
N ASP A 93 14.67 -11.44 5.35
CA ASP A 93 16.10 -11.68 5.62
C ASP A 93 16.85 -12.16 4.40
N ASP A 94 16.21 -12.94 3.53
CA ASP A 94 16.87 -13.49 2.35
C ASP A 94 16.74 -12.60 1.11
N LEU A 95 16.17 -11.42 1.26
CA LEU A 95 16.05 -10.47 0.14
C LEU A 95 17.35 -9.71 -0.11
N LYS A 96 18.24 -9.69 0.87
CA LYS A 96 19.56 -9.06 0.76
C LYS A 96 19.46 -7.61 0.31
N ALA A 97 20.03 -7.27 -0.84
CA ALA A 97 20.01 -5.90 -1.34
C ALA A 97 18.60 -5.37 -1.64
N ASN A 98 17.66 -6.27 -1.83
CA ASN A 98 16.26 -5.89 -2.11
C ASN A 98 15.43 -5.68 -0.85
N ASN A 99 16.02 -5.94 0.31
CA ASN A 99 15.32 -5.79 1.58
C ASN A 99 14.97 -4.33 1.84
N GLY A 100 13.70 -4.07 2.14
CA GLY A 100 13.23 -2.73 2.44
C GLY A 100 13.04 -1.82 1.24
N ARG A 101 13.18 -2.33 0.04
CA ARG A 101 12.99 -1.53 -1.16
C ARG A 101 11.50 -1.44 -1.50
N VAL A 102 11.17 -0.38 -2.24
CA VAL A 102 9.82 -0.14 -2.69
C VAL A 102 9.61 -0.74 -4.07
N TRP A 103 8.42 -1.28 -4.30
CA TRP A 103 8.06 -1.95 -5.54
C TRP A 103 6.66 -1.58 -5.95
N GLU A 104 6.35 -1.76 -7.23
CA GLU A 104 4.95 -1.74 -7.63
C GLU A 104 4.22 -2.90 -6.93
N LEU A 105 2.92 -2.76 -6.76
CA LEU A 105 2.15 -3.66 -5.90
C LEU A 105 2.24 -5.12 -6.32
N ASP A 106 2.05 -5.42 -7.60
CA ASP A 106 2.07 -6.80 -8.08
C ASP A 106 3.41 -7.47 -7.82
N LYS A 107 4.49 -6.76 -8.09
CA LYS A 107 5.83 -7.29 -7.88
C LYS A 107 6.11 -7.50 -6.39
N ALA A 108 5.66 -6.58 -5.55
CA ALA A 108 5.84 -6.70 -4.12
C ALA A 108 5.15 -7.94 -3.56
N LEU A 109 3.92 -8.17 -4.00
CA LEU A 109 3.17 -9.35 -3.54
C LEU A 109 3.83 -10.65 -3.99
N SER A 110 4.35 -10.69 -5.21
CA SER A 110 5.07 -11.84 -5.70
C SER A 110 6.34 -12.10 -4.90
N LEU A 111 7.11 -11.05 -4.63
CA LEU A 111 8.31 -11.19 -3.83
C LEU A 111 8.00 -11.69 -2.44
N ALA A 112 6.98 -11.14 -1.80
CA ALA A 112 6.60 -11.56 -0.45
C ALA A 112 6.16 -13.02 -0.43
N ALA A 113 5.43 -13.45 -1.45
CA ALA A 113 4.95 -14.83 -1.51
C ALA A 113 6.08 -15.82 -1.78
N ASP A 114 7.15 -15.39 -2.46
CA ASP A 114 8.28 -16.26 -2.81
C ASP A 114 9.27 -16.45 -1.66
N HIS A 115 9.27 -15.56 -0.69
CA HIS A 115 10.26 -15.55 0.37
C HIS A 115 9.59 -15.81 1.71
N ARG A 116 9.95 -16.94 2.32
CA ARG A 116 9.38 -17.32 3.62
C ARG A 116 9.70 -16.24 4.67
N GLY A 117 8.67 -15.86 5.41
CA GLY A 117 8.84 -14.85 6.44
C GLY A 117 8.91 -13.42 5.92
N ALA A 118 8.80 -13.22 4.62
CA ALA A 118 8.81 -11.89 4.06
C ALA A 118 7.53 -11.13 4.44
N ARG A 119 7.67 -9.81 4.56
CA ARG A 119 6.55 -8.93 4.89
C ARG A 119 6.42 -7.89 3.79
N CYS A 120 5.18 -7.62 3.40
CA CYS A 120 4.89 -6.63 2.38
C CYS A 120 3.95 -5.59 2.99
N TYR A 121 4.37 -4.33 2.95
CA TYR A 121 3.58 -3.21 3.49
C TYR A 121 3.06 -2.36 2.34
N VAL A 122 1.74 -2.38 2.17
CA VAL A 122 1.10 -1.59 1.11
C VAL A 122 0.80 -0.21 1.65
N VAL A 123 1.26 0.80 0.94
CA VAL A 123 1.15 2.20 1.34
C VAL A 123 0.37 2.96 0.28
N GLU A 124 -0.53 3.82 0.71
CA GLU A 124 -1.12 4.81 -0.19
C GLU A 124 -0.37 6.12 0.01
N CYS A 125 -0.11 6.83 -1.08
CA CYS A 125 0.62 8.09 -1.04
C CYS A 125 0.08 9.02 -2.11
N CYS A 126 -0.31 10.23 -1.69
CA CYS A 126 -0.78 11.24 -2.63
C CYS A 126 0.38 12.11 -3.08
N ILE A 127 0.66 12.12 -4.37
CA ILE A 127 1.77 12.92 -4.89
C ILE A 127 1.44 14.41 -4.94
N GLY A 128 0.16 14.75 -4.74
CA GLY A 128 -0.27 16.14 -4.73
C GLY A 128 -0.13 16.84 -3.40
N CYS A 129 -0.48 16.17 -2.30
CA CYS A 129 -0.49 16.80 -0.99
C CYS A 129 0.43 16.15 0.03
N SER A 130 1.05 15.03 -0.31
CA SER A 130 1.95 14.26 0.58
C SER A 130 1.22 13.46 1.66
N TRP A 131 -0.09 13.27 1.54
CA TRP A 131 -0.81 12.32 2.40
C TRP A 131 -0.22 10.93 2.18
N ASN A 132 0.01 10.20 3.26
CA ASN A 132 0.46 8.83 3.16
C ASN A 132 -0.06 8.05 4.35
N HIS A 133 -0.32 6.77 4.13
CA HIS A 133 -0.81 5.91 5.19
C HIS A 133 -0.55 4.45 4.83
N LEU A 134 -0.21 3.67 5.83
CA LEU A 134 -0.09 2.24 5.68
C LEU A 134 -1.50 1.68 5.51
N ARG A 135 -1.71 0.92 4.46
CA ARG A 135 -3.02 0.42 4.11
C ARG A 135 -3.24 -1.01 4.56
N GLU A 136 -2.26 -1.86 4.27
CA GLU A 136 -2.31 -3.27 4.60
C GLU A 136 -0.90 -3.80 4.79
N ALA A 137 -0.79 -4.87 5.56
CA ALA A 137 0.45 -5.61 5.66
C ALA A 137 0.17 -7.08 5.39
N PHE A 138 1.03 -7.69 4.59
CA PHE A 138 0.96 -9.10 4.26
C PHE A 138 2.19 -9.79 4.77
N VAL A 139 2.01 -10.93 5.42
CA VAL A 139 3.13 -11.73 5.93
C VAL A 139 3.05 -13.12 5.32
N ALA A 140 4.13 -13.53 4.64
CA ALA A 140 4.20 -14.86 4.08
C ALA A 140 4.31 -15.87 5.22
N ARG A 141 3.36 -16.76 5.29
CA ARG A 141 3.34 -17.75 6.35
C ARG A 141 4.28 -18.89 6.02
N SER A 142 4.85 -19.46 7.06
CA SER A 142 5.65 -20.65 6.91
C SER A 142 4.78 -21.77 6.37
N ALA A 143 5.30 -22.46 5.35
CA ALA A 143 4.59 -23.60 4.79
C ALA A 143 4.74 -24.78 5.73
N GLY A 144 3.70 -25.12 6.35
CA GLY A 144 3.66 -26.32 7.16
C GLY A 144 4.28 -26.36 8.46
#